data_2ccab1618b00d71e7787827c21a14a0f
#
_entry.id   2ccab1618b00d71e7787827c21a14a0f
#
_cell.length_a   1.000
_cell.length_b   1.000
_cell.length_c   1.000
_cell.angle_alpha   90.00
_cell.angle_beta   90.00
_cell.angle_gamma   90.00
#
_symmetry.space_group_name_H-M   'P 1'
#
loop_
_entity.id
_entity.type
_entity.pdbx_description
1 polymer ?
#
loop_
_entity_poly.entity_id
_entity_poly.type
_entity_poly.pdbx_seq_one_letter_code
_entity_poly.pdbx_strand_id
1 'polypeptide(L)'
;MYWIERVGLLGFENRYPQQLSGGMQQRVGLARALANDPDILLMDEAFSALDPLIRKDMQDILLELQSELKKTVVFITHDLDEALKIGDRIAILKDGCMDQEGDAVDILMSPKTDYVKKFVEDVNRSRVLKAKNIMQNISEISKDLLNGQSLKVKADDVIEKFIDRVVTDKPNLVEVLGADGSAVGYLSPSRLAEILRK
;
A
#
# COMPACT_ATOMS: atom_id res chain seq x y z
N MET A 1 -5.12 -0.55 30.00
CA MET A 1 -5.83 -1.74 29.45
C MET A 1 -6.21 -1.53 28.00
N TYR A 2 -6.84 -0.40 27.59
CA TYR A 2 -7.29 -0.12 26.22
C TYR A 2 -6.23 -0.42 25.15
N TRP A 3 -5.01 0.13 25.25
CA TRP A 3 -3.96 -0.09 24.27
C TRP A 3 -3.43 -1.53 24.22
N ILE A 4 -3.43 -2.23 25.37
CA ILE A 4 -3.04 -3.65 25.43
C ILE A 4 -4.00 -4.53 24.62
N GLU A 5 -5.30 -4.24 24.73
CA GLU A 5 -6.35 -4.91 23.96
C GLU A 5 -6.20 -4.59 22.47
N ARG A 6 -6.03 -3.30 22.11
CA ARG A 6 -5.92 -2.85 20.70
C ARG A 6 -4.74 -3.45 19.95
N VAL A 7 -3.63 -3.68 20.63
CA VAL A 7 -2.45 -4.34 20.02
C VAL A 7 -2.47 -5.86 20.16
N GLY A 8 -3.57 -6.46 20.67
CA GLY A 8 -3.74 -7.91 20.78
C GLY A 8 -2.84 -8.56 21.83
N LEU A 9 -2.64 -7.91 22.99
CA LEU A 9 -1.82 -8.42 24.10
C LEU A 9 -2.63 -8.77 25.35
N LEU A 10 -3.94 -8.98 25.24
CA LEU A 10 -4.77 -9.46 26.35
C LEU A 10 -4.25 -10.80 26.87
N GLY A 11 -4.15 -10.94 28.20
CA GLY A 11 -3.62 -12.13 28.89
C GLY A 11 -2.11 -12.13 29.07
N PHE A 12 -1.39 -11.11 28.56
CA PHE A 12 0.07 -10.97 28.71
C PHE A 12 0.46 -9.76 29.56
N GLU A 13 -0.48 -9.10 30.21
CA GLU A 13 -0.29 -7.84 30.95
C GLU A 13 0.77 -7.93 32.05
N ASN A 14 0.90 -9.11 32.67
CA ASN A 14 1.82 -9.36 33.77
C ASN A 14 3.10 -10.08 33.33
N ARG A 15 3.35 -10.19 32.02
CA ARG A 15 4.56 -10.83 31.51
C ARG A 15 5.70 -9.82 31.40
N TYR A 16 6.90 -10.24 31.78
CA TYR A 16 8.10 -9.46 31.56
C TYR A 16 8.52 -9.51 30.07
N PRO A 17 9.27 -8.50 29.58
CA PRO A 17 9.70 -8.46 28.16
C PRO A 17 10.41 -9.74 27.69
N GLN A 18 11.25 -10.36 28.53
CA GLN A 18 11.95 -11.61 28.19
C GLN A 18 11.01 -12.82 28.00
N GLN A 19 9.76 -12.73 28.45
CA GLN A 19 8.74 -13.77 28.33
C GLN A 19 7.84 -13.56 27.09
N LEU A 20 8.11 -12.50 26.31
CA LEU A 20 7.35 -12.11 25.12
C LEU A 20 8.15 -12.41 23.86
N SER A 21 7.49 -12.82 22.78
CA SER A 21 8.12 -12.91 21.46
C SER A 21 8.54 -11.53 20.94
N GLY A 22 9.46 -11.46 19.96
CA GLY A 22 9.88 -10.20 19.37
C GLY A 22 8.72 -9.34 18.85
N GLY A 23 7.74 -9.96 18.17
CA GLY A 23 6.53 -9.27 17.71
C GLY A 23 5.66 -8.76 18.86
N MET A 24 5.54 -9.52 19.97
CA MET A 24 4.82 -9.03 21.15
C MET A 24 5.54 -7.86 21.82
N GLN A 25 6.87 -7.86 21.86
CA GLN A 25 7.65 -6.72 22.37
C GLN A 25 7.44 -5.47 21.51
N GLN A 26 7.35 -5.60 20.19
CA GLN A 26 7.03 -4.47 19.28
C GLN A 26 5.60 -3.95 19.52
N ARG A 27 4.63 -4.83 19.74
CA ARG A 27 3.25 -4.43 20.10
C ARG A 27 3.22 -3.68 21.44
N VAL A 28 4.02 -4.09 22.42
CA VAL A 28 4.20 -3.32 23.67
C VAL A 28 4.79 -1.93 23.40
N GLY A 29 5.80 -1.85 22.52
CA GLY A 29 6.40 -0.58 22.10
C GLY A 29 5.38 0.36 21.48
N LEU A 30 4.57 -0.15 20.54
CA LEU A 30 3.50 0.60 19.90
C LEU A 30 2.43 1.05 20.91
N ALA A 31 1.95 0.15 21.77
CA ALA A 31 0.98 0.48 22.82
C ALA A 31 1.50 1.58 23.77
N ARG A 32 2.79 1.50 24.15
CA ARG A 32 3.45 2.49 24.99
C ARG A 32 3.55 3.86 24.31
N ALA A 33 3.91 3.89 23.03
CA ALA A 33 4.02 5.12 22.26
C ALA A 33 2.67 5.83 22.12
N LEU A 34 1.59 5.05 21.90
CA LEU A 34 0.22 5.57 21.76
C LEU A 34 -0.44 5.92 23.08
N ALA A 35 0.00 5.34 24.21
CA ALA A 35 -0.63 5.55 25.53
C ALA A 35 -0.58 7.02 26.01
N ASN A 36 0.39 7.81 25.54
CA ASN A 36 0.52 9.23 25.84
C ASN A 36 -0.29 10.12 24.89
N ASP A 37 -1.08 9.53 24.00
CA ASP A 37 -1.91 10.23 23.01
C ASP A 37 -1.15 11.32 22.21
N PRO A 38 0.02 11.01 21.60
CA PRO A 38 0.80 12.01 20.90
C PRO A 38 0.08 12.49 19.63
N ASP A 39 0.29 13.75 19.24
CA ASP A 39 -0.18 14.28 17.96
C ASP A 39 0.64 13.73 16.78
N ILE A 40 1.93 13.50 17.03
CA ILE A 40 2.89 12.98 16.03
C ILE A 40 3.58 11.75 16.60
N LEU A 41 3.53 10.65 15.88
CA LEU A 41 4.22 9.41 16.19
C LEU A 41 5.43 9.25 15.27
N LEU A 42 6.62 9.17 15.87
CA LEU A 42 7.88 8.91 15.14
C LEU A 42 8.25 7.43 15.27
N MET A 43 8.42 6.77 14.14
CA MET A 43 8.77 5.35 14.06
C MET A 43 10.01 5.20 13.17
N ASP A 44 11.10 4.73 13.75
CA ASP A 44 12.37 4.52 13.06
C ASP A 44 12.64 3.03 12.96
N GLU A 45 12.57 2.49 11.73
CA GLU A 45 12.75 1.07 11.39
C GLU A 45 12.01 0.09 12.33
N ALA A 46 10.80 0.48 12.75
CA ALA A 46 10.08 -0.17 13.84
C ALA A 46 9.80 -1.67 13.59
N PHE A 47 9.77 -2.12 12.33
CA PHE A 47 9.44 -3.50 11.97
C PHE A 47 10.59 -4.27 11.30
N SER A 48 11.78 -3.65 11.15
CA SER A 48 12.93 -4.23 10.42
C SER A 48 13.42 -5.57 10.99
N ALA A 49 13.38 -5.72 12.31
CA ALA A 49 13.84 -6.92 13.01
C ALA A 49 12.80 -8.06 13.11
N LEU A 50 11.60 -7.88 12.54
CA LEU A 50 10.54 -8.87 12.59
C LEU A 50 10.60 -9.83 11.39
N ASP A 51 10.17 -11.07 11.62
CA ASP A 51 9.91 -12.00 10.51
C ASP A 51 8.76 -11.49 9.61
N PRO A 52 8.69 -11.94 8.35
CA PRO A 52 7.74 -11.39 7.37
C PRO A 52 6.27 -11.50 7.78
N LEU A 53 5.88 -12.55 8.51
CA LEU A 53 4.49 -12.76 8.92
C LEU A 53 4.10 -11.77 10.02
N ILE A 54 4.91 -11.68 11.07
CA ILE A 54 4.69 -10.76 12.19
C ILE A 54 4.79 -9.30 11.71
N ARG A 55 5.72 -9.00 10.78
CA ARG A 55 5.83 -7.67 10.16
C ARG A 55 4.54 -7.27 9.48
N LYS A 56 3.96 -8.16 8.68
CA LYS A 56 2.68 -7.90 8.00
C LYS A 56 1.57 -7.61 9.01
N ASP A 57 1.46 -8.42 10.07
CA ASP A 57 0.45 -8.21 11.12
C ASP A 57 0.62 -6.86 11.82
N MET A 58 1.87 -6.45 12.09
CA MET A 58 2.17 -5.16 12.71
C MET A 58 1.82 -3.97 11.81
N GLN A 59 2.10 -4.08 10.51
CA GLN A 59 1.70 -3.07 9.53
C GLN A 59 0.17 -2.94 9.46
N ASP A 60 -0.56 -4.07 9.46
CA ASP A 60 -2.02 -4.07 9.39
C ASP A 60 -2.63 -3.45 10.66
N ILE A 61 -2.09 -3.75 11.85
CA ILE A 61 -2.47 -3.10 13.12
C ILE A 61 -2.20 -1.58 13.06
N LEU A 62 -1.04 -1.16 12.55
CA LEU A 62 -0.72 0.27 12.43
C LEU A 62 -1.71 0.99 11.52
N LEU A 63 -2.04 0.42 10.36
CA LEU A 63 -3.01 0.98 9.41
C LEU A 63 -4.42 1.06 10.02
N GLU A 64 -4.86 0.04 10.75
CA GLU A 64 -6.14 0.04 11.45
C GLU A 64 -6.18 1.17 12.49
N LEU A 65 -5.16 1.26 13.35
CA LEU A 65 -5.06 2.31 14.36
C LEU A 65 -4.99 3.70 13.73
N GLN A 66 -4.25 3.87 12.63
CA GLN A 66 -4.15 5.14 11.92
C GLN A 66 -5.51 5.60 11.37
N SER A 67 -6.30 4.67 10.80
CA SER A 67 -7.63 4.97 10.27
C SER A 67 -8.60 5.50 11.34
N GLU A 68 -8.46 5.01 12.59
CA GLU A 68 -9.29 5.39 13.72
C GLU A 68 -8.81 6.69 14.39
N LEU A 69 -7.50 6.76 14.66
CA LEU A 69 -6.92 7.83 15.48
C LEU A 69 -6.62 9.10 14.69
N LYS A 70 -6.41 8.97 13.36
CA LYS A 70 -6.05 10.06 12.44
C LYS A 70 -4.85 10.88 12.92
N LYS A 71 -3.87 10.22 13.53
CA LYS A 71 -2.63 10.85 14.00
C LYS A 71 -1.63 11.00 12.84
N THR A 72 -0.74 11.98 12.95
CA THR A 72 0.39 12.07 12.04
C THR A 72 1.44 11.04 12.42
N VAL A 73 1.80 10.17 11.48
CA VAL A 73 2.87 9.17 11.66
C VAL A 73 4.01 9.50 10.71
N VAL A 74 5.20 9.70 11.25
CA VAL A 74 6.45 9.75 10.46
C VAL A 74 7.13 8.40 10.62
N PHE A 75 7.17 7.65 9.53
CA PHE A 75 7.66 6.28 9.49
C PHE A 75 8.92 6.19 8.64
N ILE A 76 10.04 5.81 9.24
CA ILE A 76 11.32 5.62 8.56
C ILE A 76 11.52 4.14 8.30
N THR A 77 11.78 3.78 7.06
CA THR A 77 12.09 2.42 6.63
C THR A 77 13.06 2.42 5.45
N HIS A 78 13.82 1.35 5.31
CA HIS A 78 14.60 1.06 4.10
C HIS A 78 13.86 0.11 3.14
N ASP A 79 12.69 -0.38 3.52
CA ASP A 79 11.85 -1.29 2.74
C ASP A 79 10.79 -0.47 1.96
N LEU A 80 10.95 -0.44 0.63
CA LEU A 80 10.04 0.32 -0.23
C LEU A 80 8.62 -0.25 -0.23
N ASP A 81 8.45 -1.58 -0.19
CA ASP A 81 7.12 -2.20 -0.15
C ASP A 81 6.37 -1.79 1.13
N GLU A 82 7.10 -1.65 2.23
CA GLU A 82 6.55 -1.14 3.49
C GLU A 82 6.13 0.33 3.37
N ALA A 83 6.98 1.20 2.79
CA ALA A 83 6.65 2.59 2.54
C ALA A 83 5.43 2.75 1.62
N LEU A 84 5.34 1.96 0.55
CA LEU A 84 4.22 1.96 -0.40
C LEU A 84 2.91 1.44 0.21
N LYS A 85 2.99 0.55 1.21
CA LYS A 85 1.83 0.00 1.91
C LYS A 85 1.28 0.96 2.97
N ILE A 86 2.17 1.59 3.74
CA ILE A 86 1.81 2.36 4.95
C ILE A 86 1.64 3.85 4.63
N GLY A 87 2.47 4.41 3.74
CA GLY A 87 2.58 5.86 3.56
C GLY A 87 1.50 6.44 2.67
N ASP A 88 0.81 7.48 3.15
CA ASP A 88 0.01 8.37 2.30
C ASP A 88 0.92 9.25 1.44
N ARG A 89 2.07 9.66 2.01
CA ARG A 89 3.15 10.40 1.34
C ARG A 89 4.48 9.72 1.60
N ILE A 90 5.31 9.62 0.58
CA ILE A 90 6.60 8.94 0.61
C ILE A 90 7.67 9.95 0.21
N ALA A 91 8.71 10.06 1.02
CA ALA A 91 9.91 10.83 0.73
C ALA A 91 11.11 9.90 0.58
N ILE A 92 11.72 9.87 -0.61
CA ILE A 92 12.92 9.09 -0.89
C ILE A 92 14.14 10.00 -0.67
N LEU A 93 15.03 9.57 0.22
CA LEU A 93 16.24 10.29 0.55
C LEU A 93 17.46 9.59 -0.06
N LYS A 94 18.39 10.40 -0.55
CA LYS A 94 19.68 9.95 -1.06
C LYS A 94 20.77 10.91 -0.59
N ASP A 95 21.84 10.36 -0.04
CA ASP A 95 23.02 11.15 0.41
C ASP A 95 22.64 12.34 1.32
N GLY A 96 21.64 12.14 2.20
CA GLY A 96 21.15 13.17 3.14
C GLY A 96 20.22 14.22 2.51
N CYS A 97 19.89 14.12 1.23
CA CYS A 97 18.98 15.02 0.52
C CYS A 97 17.70 14.30 0.09
N MET A 98 16.60 15.05 0.00
CA MET A 98 15.35 14.54 -0.56
C MET A 98 15.48 14.43 -2.09
N ASP A 99 15.38 13.21 -2.62
CA ASP A 99 15.51 12.93 -4.06
C ASP A 99 14.15 13.02 -4.75
N GLN A 100 13.11 12.44 -4.14
CA GLN A 100 11.73 12.57 -4.61
C GLN A 100 10.75 12.48 -3.44
N GLU A 101 9.64 13.20 -3.56
CA GLU A 101 8.47 13.12 -2.68
C GLU A 101 7.21 12.97 -3.53
N GLY A 102 6.26 12.16 -3.06
CA GLY A 102 4.97 11.94 -3.71
C GLY A 102 4.14 10.89 -3.00
N ASP A 103 2.98 10.56 -3.55
CA ASP A 103 2.24 9.36 -3.15
C ASP A 103 2.83 8.10 -3.83
N ALA A 104 2.29 6.92 -3.51
CA ALA A 104 2.75 5.66 -4.07
C ALA A 104 2.67 5.63 -5.61
N VAL A 105 1.64 6.28 -6.19
CA VAL A 105 1.45 6.34 -7.65
C VAL A 105 2.51 7.22 -8.28
N ASP A 106 2.77 8.41 -7.71
CA ASP A 106 3.81 9.33 -8.18
C ASP A 106 5.19 8.65 -8.20
N ILE A 107 5.53 7.95 -7.10
CA ILE A 107 6.82 7.26 -6.98
C ILE A 107 6.97 6.14 -8.02
N LEU A 108 5.92 5.33 -8.23
CA LEU A 108 5.96 4.18 -9.13
C LEU A 108 5.82 4.54 -10.61
N MET A 109 5.00 5.54 -10.93
CA MET A 109 4.64 5.86 -12.33
C MET A 109 5.45 7.01 -12.91
N SER A 110 5.99 7.89 -12.06
CA SER A 110 6.72 9.10 -12.46
C SER A 110 8.02 9.28 -11.69
N PRO A 111 8.92 8.25 -11.68
CA PRO A 111 10.22 8.36 -11.01
C PRO A 111 11.06 9.47 -11.66
N LYS A 112 11.51 10.44 -10.85
CA LYS A 112 12.18 11.66 -11.33
C LYS A 112 13.67 11.48 -11.61
N THR A 113 14.34 10.60 -10.87
CA THR A 113 15.78 10.37 -10.99
C THR A 113 16.09 8.93 -11.34
N ASP A 114 17.28 8.67 -11.84
CA ASP A 114 17.72 7.30 -12.12
C ASP A 114 17.87 6.46 -10.85
N TYR A 115 18.14 7.12 -9.71
CA TYR A 115 18.13 6.45 -8.42
C TYR A 115 16.75 5.94 -8.06
N VAL A 116 15.71 6.79 -8.14
CA VAL A 116 14.33 6.38 -7.85
C VAL A 116 13.85 5.33 -8.85
N LYS A 117 14.16 5.47 -10.16
CA LYS A 117 13.82 4.45 -11.18
C LYS A 117 14.34 3.08 -10.78
N LYS A 118 15.63 3.02 -10.41
CA LYS A 118 16.27 1.77 -9.99
C LYS A 118 15.69 1.23 -8.67
N PHE A 119 15.32 2.15 -7.76
CA PHE A 119 14.75 1.79 -6.46
C PHE A 119 13.36 1.16 -6.58
N VAL A 120 12.56 1.57 -7.60
CA VAL A 120 11.21 1.02 -7.84
C VAL A 120 11.16 -0.11 -8.88
N GLU A 121 12.30 -0.50 -9.45
CA GLU A 121 12.37 -1.45 -10.56
C GLU A 121 11.80 -2.83 -10.20
N ASP A 122 12.11 -3.31 -8.99
CA ASP A 122 11.71 -4.64 -8.51
C ASP A 122 10.34 -4.66 -7.80
N VAL A 123 9.66 -3.51 -7.69
CA VAL A 123 8.37 -3.42 -7.00
C VAL A 123 7.27 -4.13 -7.78
N ASN A 124 6.53 -5.00 -7.09
CA ASN A 124 5.33 -5.59 -7.67
C ASN A 124 4.18 -4.55 -7.73
N ARG A 125 4.11 -3.84 -8.86
CA ARG A 125 3.12 -2.78 -9.09
C ARG A 125 1.68 -3.24 -8.97
N SER A 126 1.39 -4.54 -9.23
CA SER A 126 0.03 -5.06 -9.15
C SER A 126 -0.55 -5.05 -7.74
N ARG A 127 0.30 -5.07 -6.71
CA ARG A 127 -0.09 -5.01 -5.29
C ARG A 127 -0.37 -3.61 -4.79
N VAL A 128 0.17 -2.60 -5.46
CA VAL A 128 0.11 -1.21 -5.02
C VAL A 128 -0.88 -0.41 -5.86
N LEU A 129 -0.81 -0.54 -7.18
CA LEU A 129 -1.64 0.24 -8.09
C LEU A 129 -3.08 -0.26 -8.12
N LYS A 130 -4.01 0.68 -7.97
CA LYS A 130 -5.46 0.46 -8.07
C LYS A 130 -5.95 0.74 -9.48
N ALA A 131 -7.09 0.18 -9.86
CA ALA A 131 -7.72 0.40 -11.16
C ALA A 131 -7.86 1.90 -11.49
N LYS A 132 -8.27 2.73 -10.52
CA LYS A 132 -8.41 4.19 -10.68
C LYS A 132 -7.10 4.92 -11.00
N ASN A 133 -5.95 4.38 -10.59
CA ASN A 133 -4.65 5.03 -10.80
C ASN A 133 -4.16 4.91 -12.25
N ILE A 134 -4.70 3.96 -13.01
CA ILE A 134 -4.22 3.60 -14.34
C ILE A 134 -5.32 3.61 -15.41
N MET A 135 -6.57 3.84 -15.02
CA MET A 135 -7.71 3.92 -15.94
C MET A 135 -7.56 5.09 -16.92
N GLN A 136 -8.20 4.96 -18.07
CA GLN A 136 -8.28 5.92 -19.14
C GLN A 136 -9.73 6.40 -19.33
N ASN A 137 -9.90 7.59 -19.89
CA ASN A 137 -11.22 8.06 -20.29
C ASN A 137 -11.73 7.25 -21.49
N ILE A 138 -13.05 7.17 -21.66
CA ILE A 138 -13.66 6.46 -22.81
C ILE A 138 -13.20 7.00 -24.16
N SER A 139 -12.89 8.30 -24.23
CA SER A 139 -12.37 8.96 -25.45
C SER A 139 -10.99 8.47 -25.88
N GLU A 140 -10.23 7.87 -24.95
CA GLU A 140 -8.87 7.34 -25.19
C GLU A 140 -8.90 5.87 -25.59
N ILE A 141 -10.10 5.23 -25.53
CA ILE A 141 -10.28 3.81 -25.83
C ILE A 141 -10.64 3.64 -27.30
N SER A 142 -9.97 2.72 -27.97
CA SER A 142 -10.30 2.35 -29.35
C SER A 142 -11.73 1.80 -29.43
N LYS A 143 -12.50 2.27 -30.42
CA LYS A 143 -13.91 1.85 -30.63
C LYS A 143 -14.09 0.34 -30.77
N ASP A 144 -13.09 -0.33 -31.33
CA ASP A 144 -13.11 -1.78 -31.53
C ASP A 144 -13.13 -2.56 -30.19
N LEU A 145 -12.57 -1.98 -29.13
CA LEU A 145 -12.55 -2.59 -27.80
C LEU A 145 -13.91 -2.49 -27.07
N LEU A 146 -14.75 -1.52 -27.45
CA LEU A 146 -16.04 -1.25 -26.81
C LEU A 146 -17.11 -2.29 -27.19
N ASN A 147 -16.93 -3.01 -28.30
CA ASN A 147 -17.92 -3.97 -28.83
C ASN A 147 -17.73 -5.42 -28.34
N GLY A 148 -16.84 -5.65 -27.39
CA GLY A 148 -16.49 -6.99 -26.91
C GLY A 148 -16.91 -7.26 -25.46
N GLN A 149 -16.45 -8.41 -24.96
CA GLN A 149 -16.67 -8.79 -23.57
C GLN A 149 -15.90 -7.84 -22.63
N SER A 150 -16.59 -7.27 -21.64
CA SER A 150 -15.97 -6.44 -20.61
C SER A 150 -15.90 -7.16 -19.26
N LEU A 151 -14.81 -6.91 -18.53
CA LEU A 151 -14.65 -7.29 -17.14
C LEU A 151 -14.91 -6.08 -16.25
N LYS A 152 -15.82 -6.19 -15.29
CA LYS A 152 -16.11 -5.11 -14.34
C LYS A 152 -15.27 -5.25 -13.08
N VAL A 153 -14.63 -4.15 -12.67
CA VAL A 153 -13.79 -4.04 -11.47
C VAL A 153 -14.11 -2.75 -10.72
N LYS A 154 -13.85 -2.69 -9.42
CA LYS A 154 -14.04 -1.46 -8.65
C LYS A 154 -12.83 -0.54 -8.81
N ALA A 155 -13.05 0.77 -8.76
CA ALA A 155 -11.99 1.78 -8.87
C ALA A 155 -10.87 1.60 -7.82
N ASP A 156 -11.23 1.16 -6.61
CA ASP A 156 -10.28 0.92 -5.51
C ASP A 156 -9.69 -0.49 -5.46
N ASP A 157 -10.05 -1.38 -6.39
CA ASP A 157 -9.40 -2.69 -6.47
C ASP A 157 -7.96 -2.57 -6.96
N VAL A 158 -7.02 -3.18 -6.22
CA VAL A 158 -5.64 -3.34 -6.68
C VAL A 158 -5.60 -4.30 -7.87
N ILE A 159 -4.62 -4.10 -8.77
CA ILE A 159 -4.52 -4.90 -10.01
C ILE A 159 -4.45 -6.40 -9.70
N GLU A 160 -3.72 -6.79 -8.65
CA GLU A 160 -3.56 -8.20 -8.21
C GLU A 160 -4.90 -8.91 -8.02
N LYS A 161 -5.98 -8.21 -7.60
CA LYS A 161 -7.30 -8.82 -7.40
C LYS A 161 -8.00 -9.26 -8.68
N PHE A 162 -7.67 -8.67 -9.81
CA PHE A 162 -8.39 -8.93 -11.06
C PHE A 162 -7.51 -9.35 -12.23
N ILE A 163 -6.18 -9.28 -12.10
CA ILE A 163 -5.25 -9.59 -13.20
C ILE A 163 -5.42 -11.03 -13.69
N ASP A 164 -5.62 -12.00 -12.80
CA ASP A 164 -5.82 -13.40 -13.16
C ASP A 164 -7.07 -13.58 -14.04
N ARG A 165 -8.14 -12.83 -13.76
CA ARG A 165 -9.36 -12.83 -14.59
C ARG A 165 -9.10 -12.19 -15.95
N VAL A 166 -8.29 -11.12 -16.01
CA VAL A 166 -7.91 -10.52 -17.30
C VAL A 166 -7.12 -11.52 -18.16
N VAL A 167 -6.23 -12.31 -17.56
CA VAL A 167 -5.43 -13.31 -18.26
C VAL A 167 -6.28 -14.50 -18.69
N THR A 168 -7.20 -14.96 -17.83
CA THR A 168 -8.02 -16.16 -18.07
C THR A 168 -9.16 -15.87 -19.05
N ASP A 169 -9.96 -14.83 -18.77
CA ASP A 169 -11.20 -14.52 -19.50
C ASP A 169 -10.91 -13.74 -20.80
N LYS A 170 -9.70 -13.13 -20.91
CA LYS A 170 -9.25 -12.32 -22.06
C LYS A 170 -10.29 -11.31 -22.53
N PRO A 171 -10.81 -10.44 -21.60
CA PRO A 171 -11.80 -9.44 -21.96
C PRO A 171 -11.21 -8.45 -22.97
N ASN A 172 -12.05 -7.91 -23.84
CA ASN A 172 -11.65 -6.82 -24.73
C ASN A 172 -11.34 -5.54 -23.95
N LEU A 173 -12.04 -5.34 -22.82
CA LEU A 173 -11.96 -4.13 -22.01
C LEU A 173 -12.21 -4.45 -20.54
N VAL A 174 -11.55 -3.72 -19.64
CA VAL A 174 -11.86 -3.69 -18.21
C VAL A 174 -12.60 -2.39 -17.90
N GLU A 175 -13.84 -2.49 -17.46
CA GLU A 175 -14.69 -1.37 -17.07
C GLU A 175 -14.47 -1.08 -15.57
N VAL A 176 -14.04 0.13 -15.24
CA VAL A 176 -13.76 0.55 -13.86
C VAL A 176 -14.99 1.25 -13.30
N LEU A 177 -15.53 0.69 -12.21
CA LEU A 177 -16.75 1.16 -11.58
C LEU A 177 -16.45 2.03 -10.35
N GLY A 178 -17.12 3.17 -10.26
CA GLY A 178 -17.17 4.01 -9.07
C GLY A 178 -17.95 3.39 -7.91
N ALA A 179 -18.03 4.10 -6.79
CA ALA A 179 -18.74 3.65 -5.58
C ALA A 179 -20.26 3.49 -5.82
N ASP A 180 -20.82 4.26 -6.74
CA ASP A 180 -22.22 4.23 -7.16
C ASP A 180 -22.52 3.14 -8.22
N GLY A 181 -21.51 2.39 -8.65
CA GLY A 181 -21.62 1.36 -9.69
C GLY A 181 -21.60 1.91 -11.12
N SER A 182 -21.46 3.23 -11.33
CA SER A 182 -21.29 3.81 -12.66
C SER A 182 -19.87 3.57 -13.18
N ALA A 183 -19.71 3.50 -14.51
CA ALA A 183 -18.40 3.42 -15.13
C ALA A 183 -17.69 4.79 -15.02
N VAL A 184 -16.55 4.81 -14.34
CA VAL A 184 -15.73 6.02 -14.16
C VAL A 184 -14.47 6.02 -15.04
N GLY A 185 -14.13 4.89 -15.63
CA GLY A 185 -13.00 4.75 -16.53
C GLY A 185 -12.88 3.36 -17.12
N TYR A 186 -11.85 3.15 -17.93
CA TYR A 186 -11.64 1.94 -18.70
C TYR A 186 -10.15 1.58 -18.73
N LEU A 187 -9.84 0.28 -18.86
CA LEU A 187 -8.49 -0.23 -19.01
C LEU A 187 -8.43 -1.23 -20.16
N SER A 188 -7.55 -1.00 -21.11
CA SER A 188 -7.24 -2.01 -22.10
C SER A 188 -6.26 -3.05 -21.53
N PRO A 189 -6.36 -4.34 -21.92
CA PRO A 189 -5.37 -5.35 -21.52
C PRO A 189 -3.94 -5.01 -21.93
N SER A 190 -3.76 -4.31 -23.05
CA SER A 190 -2.45 -3.81 -23.49
C SER A 190 -1.85 -2.78 -22.54
N ARG A 191 -2.68 -1.86 -22.02
CA ARG A 191 -2.26 -0.87 -21.03
C ARG A 191 -1.85 -1.53 -19.71
N LEU A 192 -2.60 -2.51 -19.25
CA LEU A 192 -2.23 -3.31 -18.07
C LEU A 192 -0.88 -4.00 -18.26
N ALA A 193 -0.68 -4.64 -19.41
CA ALA A 193 0.58 -5.32 -19.72
C ALA A 193 1.76 -4.33 -19.79
N GLU A 194 1.58 -3.13 -20.32
CA GLU A 194 2.60 -2.08 -20.35
C GLU A 194 3.03 -1.66 -18.92
N ILE A 195 2.05 -1.40 -18.05
CA ILE A 195 2.29 -0.94 -16.67
C ILE A 195 2.99 -2.00 -15.83
N LEU A 196 2.63 -3.27 -16.03
CA LEU A 196 3.19 -4.39 -15.27
C LEU A 196 4.55 -4.89 -15.80
N ARG A 197 4.95 -4.50 -17.01
CA ARG A 197 6.26 -4.86 -17.59
C ARG A 197 7.42 -3.98 -17.14
N LYS A 198 7.12 -2.86 -16.52
CA LYS A 198 8.14 -1.87 -16.06
C LYS A 198 8.46 -2.16 -14.57
#